data_2cc337a18e7011ba2c3a27c78849dd2b
#
_entry.id   2cc337a18e7011ba2c3a27c78849dd2b
#
_cell.length_a   1.000
_cell.length_b   1.000
_cell.length_c   1.000
_cell.angle_alpha   90.00
_cell.angle_beta   90.00
_cell.angle_gamma   90.00
#
_symmetry.space_group_name_H-M   'P 1'
#
loop_
_entity.id
_entity.type
_entity.pdbx_description
1 polymer ?
#
loop_
_entity_poly.entity_id
_entity_poly.type
_entity_poly.pdbx_seq_one_letter_code
_entity_poly.pdbx_strand_id
1 'polypeptide(L)'
;MSLETREDGLYINGSKVIKGWESFSGWYWFATEMEQEDYGGAPLWFGYVQGMFNEWGTFSQNELDSQGWRVWEINEEDLPHAGRRD
;
A
#
# COMPACT_ATOMS: atom_id res chain seq x y z
N MET A 1 4.49 -0.61 15.21
CA MET A 1 4.23 0.26 14.05
C MET A 1 2.74 0.40 13.85
N SER A 2 2.22 1.58 13.93
CA SER A 2 0.78 1.76 13.90
C SER A 2 0.34 2.64 12.73
N LEU A 3 -0.83 2.28 12.21
CA LEU A 3 -1.50 3.09 11.22
C LEU A 3 -2.29 4.18 11.94
N GLU A 4 -2.28 5.37 11.37
CA GLU A 4 -2.97 6.51 11.94
C GLU A 4 -3.87 7.14 10.88
N THR A 5 -5.15 7.25 11.19
CA THR A 5 -6.10 7.94 10.32
C THR A 5 -6.10 9.41 10.70
N ARG A 6 -5.77 10.26 9.73
CA ARG A 6 -5.83 11.71 9.90
C ARG A 6 -6.87 12.27 8.94
N GLU A 7 -7.19 13.54 9.14
CA GLU A 7 -8.20 14.23 8.33
C GLU A 7 -7.90 14.14 6.83
N ASP A 8 -6.63 14.20 6.46
CA ASP A 8 -6.23 14.22 5.05
C ASP A 8 -5.71 12.87 4.54
N GLY A 9 -5.84 11.80 5.33
CA GLY A 9 -5.44 10.49 4.83
C GLY A 9 -4.94 9.52 5.88
N LEU A 10 -4.29 8.47 5.40
CA LEU A 10 -3.69 7.44 6.23
C LEU A 10 -2.19 7.72 6.37
N TYR A 11 -1.70 7.60 7.59
CA TYR A 11 -0.28 7.79 7.90
C TYR A 11 0.26 6.55 8.59
N ILE A 12 1.47 6.19 8.25
CA ILE A 12 2.18 5.08 8.89
C ILE A 12 3.51 5.60 9.34
N ASN A 13 3.73 5.59 10.66
CA ASN A 13 4.97 6.09 11.26
C ASN A 13 5.31 7.51 10.78
N GLY A 14 4.28 8.34 10.64
CA GLY A 14 4.46 9.73 10.24
C GLY A 14 4.53 9.97 8.74
N SER A 15 4.56 8.92 7.94
CA SER A 15 4.61 9.05 6.48
C SER A 15 3.21 8.89 5.89
N LYS A 16 2.83 9.81 5.03
CA LYS A 16 1.51 9.76 4.39
C LYS A 16 1.48 8.69 3.31
N VAL A 17 0.44 7.87 3.34
CA VAL A 17 0.19 6.87 2.30
C VAL A 17 -0.39 7.58 1.07
N ILE A 18 0.22 7.34 -0.09
CA ILE A 18 -0.23 7.95 -1.34
C ILE A 18 -1.09 7.00 -2.17
N LYS A 19 -0.91 5.69 -1.99
CA LYS A 19 -1.73 4.67 -2.64
C LYS A 19 -1.75 3.43 -1.77
N GLY A 20 -2.84 2.68 -1.87
CA GLY A 20 -2.96 1.43 -1.15
C GLY A 20 -3.63 0.35 -1.97
N TRP A 21 -3.29 -0.90 -1.68
CA TRP A 21 -3.88 -2.07 -2.31
C TRP A 21 -4.25 -3.08 -1.23
N GLU A 22 -5.25 -3.87 -1.55
CA GLU A 22 -5.76 -4.89 -0.66
C GLU A 22 -5.92 -6.18 -1.45
N SER A 23 -5.72 -7.32 -0.78
CA SER A 23 -5.97 -8.61 -1.40
C SER A 23 -7.17 -9.31 -0.73
N PHE A 24 -7.73 -10.28 -1.46
CA PHE A 24 -8.84 -11.08 -0.92
C PHE A 24 -8.42 -11.86 0.33
N SER A 25 -7.12 -12.09 0.52
CA SER A 25 -6.60 -12.82 1.67
C SER A 25 -6.26 -11.91 2.86
N GLY A 26 -6.56 -10.62 2.76
CA GLY A 26 -6.35 -9.69 3.87
C GLY A 26 -4.97 -9.07 3.95
N TRP A 27 -4.21 -9.15 2.87
CA TRP A 27 -2.93 -8.43 2.78
C TRP A 27 -3.18 -7.01 2.32
N TYR A 28 -2.29 -6.09 2.76
CA TYR A 28 -2.33 -4.69 2.37
C TYR A 28 -0.95 -4.23 1.93
N TRP A 29 -0.90 -3.38 0.91
CA TRP A 29 0.32 -2.72 0.45
C TRP A 29 0.04 -1.23 0.47
N PHE A 30 0.85 -0.48 1.23
CA PHE A 30 0.69 0.96 1.36
C PHE A 30 1.93 1.66 0.84
N ALA A 31 1.82 2.34 -0.29
CA ALA A 31 2.92 3.10 -0.84
C ALA A 31 3.00 4.46 -0.17
N THR A 32 4.19 4.84 0.29
CA THR A 32 4.44 6.16 0.84
C THR A 32 5.24 7.02 -0.12
N GLU A 33 5.95 6.38 -1.07
CA GLU A 33 6.64 7.13 -2.11
C GLU A 33 6.86 6.27 -3.35
N MET A 34 7.05 6.93 -4.48
CA MET A 34 7.41 6.26 -5.71
C MET A 34 8.93 6.32 -5.83
N GLU A 35 9.58 5.15 -5.73
CA GLU A 35 11.03 5.07 -5.82
C GLU A 35 11.53 5.20 -7.24
N GLN A 36 10.77 4.64 -8.18
CA GLN A 36 11.13 4.67 -9.59
C GLN A 36 9.87 4.79 -10.40
N GLU A 37 9.85 5.78 -11.29
CA GLU A 37 8.65 6.11 -12.03
C GLU A 37 8.30 5.07 -13.07
N ASP A 38 9.31 4.46 -13.66
CA ASP A 38 9.13 3.54 -14.76
C ASP A 38 10.12 2.38 -14.65
N TYR A 39 9.62 1.27 -14.16
CA TYR A 39 10.40 0.03 -14.08
C TYR A 39 9.67 -1.02 -14.89
N GLY A 40 10.17 -1.26 -16.11
CA GLY A 40 9.51 -2.18 -17.03
C GLY A 40 8.11 -1.71 -17.40
N GLY A 41 7.89 -0.39 -17.45
CA GLY A 41 6.60 0.20 -17.82
C GLY A 41 5.65 0.42 -16.66
N ALA A 42 6.10 0.25 -15.41
CA ALA A 42 5.24 0.43 -14.25
C ALA A 42 6.02 0.97 -13.06
N PRO A 43 5.33 1.68 -12.14
CA PRO A 43 6.01 2.26 -10.99
C PRO A 43 6.61 1.21 -10.07
N LEU A 44 7.72 1.58 -9.43
CA LEU A 44 8.27 0.87 -8.28
C LEU A 44 7.96 1.72 -7.05
N TRP A 45 7.27 1.11 -6.10
CA TRP A 45 6.82 1.79 -4.89
C TRP A 45 7.69 1.43 -3.70
N PHE A 46 7.80 2.36 -2.75
CA PHE A 46 8.30 2.05 -1.41
C PHE A 46 7.19 2.28 -0.41
N GLY A 47 7.05 1.37 0.54
CA GLY A 47 6.03 1.53 1.56
C GLY A 47 5.98 0.38 2.55
N TYR A 48 4.80 0.24 3.14
CA TYR A 48 4.54 -0.69 4.24
C TYR A 48 3.63 -1.80 3.77
N VAL A 49 4.04 -3.03 3.99
CA VAL A 49 3.27 -4.21 3.59
C VAL A 49 2.79 -4.95 4.83
N GLN A 50 1.49 -5.14 4.93
CA GLN A 50 0.87 -5.96 5.96
C GLN A 50 0.50 -7.30 5.35
N GLY A 51 1.42 -8.26 5.46
CA GLY A 51 1.21 -9.63 5.01
C GLY A 51 1.22 -10.58 6.19
N MET A 52 1.93 -11.68 6.05
CA MET A 52 2.18 -12.57 7.20
C MET A 52 2.98 -11.84 8.26
N PHE A 53 3.91 -11.01 7.82
CA PHE A 53 4.68 -10.11 8.68
C PHE A 53 4.43 -8.70 8.17
N ASN A 54 4.57 -7.73 9.06
CA ASN A 54 4.44 -6.33 8.70
C ASN A 54 5.84 -5.76 8.50
N GLU A 55 6.13 -5.25 7.32
CA GLU A 55 7.47 -4.76 7.03
C GLU A 55 7.48 -3.67 5.98
N TRP A 56 8.52 -2.84 6.04
CA TRP A 56 8.77 -1.83 5.03
C TRP A 56 9.58 -2.44 3.90
N GLY A 57 9.31 -2.01 2.68
CA GLY A 57 10.07 -2.48 1.54
C GLY A 57 9.54 -1.95 0.22
N THR A 58 10.12 -2.44 -0.85
CA THR A 58 9.71 -2.06 -2.19
C THR A 58 8.79 -3.11 -2.79
N PHE A 59 7.89 -2.65 -3.65
CA PHE A 59 7.02 -3.54 -4.42
C PHE A 59 6.65 -2.85 -5.72
N SER A 60 6.45 -3.64 -6.76
CA SER A 60 6.18 -3.07 -8.07
C SER A 60 4.71 -3.12 -8.41
N GLN A 61 4.27 -2.14 -9.21
CA GLN A 61 2.92 -2.14 -9.75
C GLN A 61 2.67 -3.41 -10.56
N ASN A 62 3.67 -3.87 -11.30
CA ASN A 62 3.54 -5.09 -12.09
C ASN A 62 3.26 -6.33 -11.25
N GLU A 63 3.90 -6.43 -10.08
CA GLU A 63 3.65 -7.56 -9.16
C GLU A 63 2.20 -7.54 -8.68
N LEU A 64 1.69 -6.38 -8.34
CA LEU A 64 0.30 -6.25 -7.87
C LEU A 64 -0.67 -6.56 -9.00
N ASP A 65 -0.43 -6.00 -10.18
CA ASP A 65 -1.30 -6.20 -11.34
C ASP A 65 -1.32 -7.67 -11.79
N SER A 66 -0.22 -8.38 -11.62
CA SER A 66 -0.12 -9.78 -12.00
C SER A 66 -1.04 -10.69 -11.18
N GLN A 67 -1.51 -10.23 -10.04
CA GLN A 67 -2.44 -10.98 -9.20
C GLN A 67 -3.88 -10.95 -9.74
N GLY A 68 -4.16 -10.09 -10.71
CA GLY A 68 -5.49 -9.98 -11.29
C GLY A 68 -6.53 -9.60 -10.24
N TRP A 69 -7.65 -10.35 -10.21
CA TRP A 69 -8.75 -10.06 -9.30
C TRP A 69 -8.41 -10.24 -7.82
N ARG A 70 -7.29 -10.90 -7.52
CA ARG A 70 -6.91 -11.20 -6.14
C ARG A 70 -6.41 -9.98 -5.38
N VAL A 71 -5.99 -8.95 -6.10
CA VAL A 71 -5.47 -7.70 -5.51
C VAL A 71 -6.11 -6.54 -6.25
N TRP A 72 -6.55 -5.53 -5.49
CA TRP A 72 -7.16 -4.33 -6.08
C TRP A 72 -6.69 -3.09 -5.36
N GLU A 73 -6.71 -1.98 -6.06
CA GLU A 73 -6.36 -0.70 -5.47
C GLU A 73 -7.50 -0.23 -4.57
N ILE A 74 -7.16 0.24 -3.38
CA ILE A 74 -8.12 0.78 -2.43
C ILE A 74 -8.55 2.17 -2.91
N ASN A 75 -9.85 2.42 -2.94
CA ASN A 75 -10.36 3.72 -3.32
C ASN A 75 -9.84 4.80 -2.38
N GLU A 76 -9.57 5.98 -2.91
CA GLU A 76 -9.01 7.08 -2.16
C GLU A 76 -9.84 7.41 -0.91
N GLU A 77 -11.15 7.35 -1.03
CA GLU A 77 -12.06 7.65 0.08
C GLU A 77 -12.03 6.59 1.19
N ASP A 78 -11.64 5.35 0.85
CA ASP A 78 -11.56 4.26 1.83
C ASP A 78 -10.17 4.14 2.45
N LEU A 79 -9.17 4.72 1.80
CA LEU A 79 -7.78 4.59 2.20
C LEU A 79 -7.51 5.01 3.65
N PRO A 80 -8.09 6.10 4.16
CA PRO A 80 -7.80 6.54 5.54
C PRO A 80 -8.13 5.51 6.61
N HIS A 81 -9.05 4.60 6.31
CA HIS A 81 -9.50 3.59 7.28
C HIS A 81 -9.02 2.18 6.94
N ALA A 82 -8.20 2.05 5.89
CA ALA A 82 -7.72 0.76 5.43
C ALA A 82 -6.64 0.19 6.35
N GLY A 83 -6.38 -1.10 6.17
CA GLY A 83 -5.30 -1.76 6.88
C GLY A 83 -5.71 -2.37 8.19
N ARG A 84 -4.78 -3.16 8.76
CA ARG A 84 -5.00 -3.81 10.04
C ARG A 84 -4.40 -2.94 11.14
N ARG A 85 -5.21 -2.68 12.18
CA ARG A 85 -4.75 -1.93 13.35
C ARG A 85 -4.18 -2.91 14.38
N ASP A 86 -3.12 -2.49 15.02
CA ASP A 86 -2.50 -3.29 16.09
C ASP A 86 -3.23 -3.11 17.42
#